data_37c885c4d499d578ca86233e12e02e26
#
_entry.id   37c885c4d499d578ca86233e12e02e26
#
_cell.length_a   1.000
_cell.length_b   1.000
_cell.length_c   1.000
_cell.angle_alpha   90.00
_cell.angle_beta   90.00
_cell.angle_gamma   90.00
#
_symmetry.space_group_name_H-M   'P 1'
#
loop_
_entity.id
_entity.type
_entity.pdbx_description
1 polymer ?
#
loop_
_entity_poly.entity_id
_entity_poly.type
_entity_poly.pdbx_seq_one_letter_code
_entity_poly.pdbx_strand_id
1 'polypeptide(L)'
;MKQRQKAVITMPGWRGMISQAELNDLVAYYKAVSDFVTPPDSSLAEQGRQAAKKLGCFSCHGPQGRGTMPNVRAFKGYIPSWDGGDFPELVRNDQELRDWILDGGPKRILEHPVAKWFIAREPIKMPRFRGNITDEQVKAIIAYIHW
;
A
#
# COMPACT_ATOMS: atom_id res chain seq x y z
N MET A 1 20.16 30.01 23.90
CA MET A 1 18.88 29.82 23.17
C MET A 1 19.23 29.61 21.69
N LYS A 2 19.01 28.40 21.13
CA LYS A 2 19.21 28.16 19.69
C LYS A 2 18.10 28.89 18.93
N GLN A 3 18.45 29.85 18.07
CA GLN A 3 17.54 30.47 17.13
C GLN A 3 16.93 29.35 16.23
N ARG A 4 15.61 29.16 16.31
CA ARG A 4 14.91 28.31 15.35
C ARG A 4 15.12 28.97 13.98
N GLN A 5 15.77 28.27 13.04
CA GLN A 5 15.80 28.69 11.66
C GLN A 5 14.35 28.91 11.18
N LYS A 6 14.07 30.09 10.64
CA LYS A 6 12.77 30.40 10.05
C LYS A 6 12.54 29.42 8.89
N ALA A 7 11.42 28.69 8.91
CA ALA A 7 11.06 27.80 7.81
C ALA A 7 10.96 28.62 6.52
N VAL A 8 11.59 28.12 5.46
CA VAL A 8 11.58 28.76 4.13
C VAL A 8 10.16 28.71 3.50
N ILE A 9 9.41 27.65 3.86
CA ILE A 9 8.03 27.48 3.44
C ILE A 9 7.17 27.38 4.70
N THR A 10 6.14 28.19 4.78
CA THR A 10 5.17 28.20 5.87
C THR A 10 3.80 27.85 5.31
N MET A 11 3.02 27.05 6.05
CA MET A 11 1.64 26.77 5.68
C MET A 11 0.81 28.07 5.82
N PRO A 12 0.10 28.52 4.78
CA PRO A 12 -0.76 29.68 4.88
C PRO A 12 -1.94 29.43 5.83
N GLY A 13 -2.41 30.50 6.47
CA GLY A 13 -3.63 30.45 7.31
C GLY A 13 -4.86 30.53 6.41
N TRP A 14 -5.74 29.54 6.49
CA TRP A 14 -6.95 29.44 5.65
C TRP A 14 -8.22 29.95 6.35
N ARG A 15 -8.11 30.48 7.57
CA ARG A 15 -9.26 30.99 8.32
C ARG A 15 -9.94 32.14 7.56
N GLY A 16 -11.26 32.00 7.29
CA GLY A 16 -12.05 32.97 6.54
C GLY A 16 -11.90 32.86 5.01
N MET A 17 -11.06 31.96 4.49
CA MET A 17 -10.91 31.70 3.05
C MET A 17 -11.68 30.47 2.58
N ILE A 18 -11.97 29.55 3.49
CA ILE A 18 -12.77 28.34 3.23
C ILE A 18 -13.92 28.28 4.24
N SER A 19 -15.06 27.77 3.79
CA SER A 19 -16.22 27.51 4.62
C SER A 19 -16.01 26.29 5.55
N GLN A 20 -16.86 26.16 6.55
CA GLN A 20 -16.84 24.98 7.43
C GLN A 20 -17.16 23.68 6.66
N ALA A 21 -18.01 23.75 5.63
CA ALA A 21 -18.32 22.60 4.78
C ALA A 21 -17.06 22.15 4.00
N GLU A 22 -16.40 23.07 3.30
CA GLU A 22 -15.15 22.78 2.57
C GLU A 22 -14.05 22.26 3.50
N LEU A 23 -13.94 22.79 4.72
CA LEU A 23 -12.99 22.26 5.70
C LEU A 23 -13.34 20.83 6.10
N ASN A 24 -14.62 20.51 6.30
CA ASN A 24 -15.07 19.15 6.62
C ASN A 24 -14.77 18.18 5.47
N ASP A 25 -14.98 18.60 4.22
CA ASP A 25 -14.68 17.82 3.02
C ASP A 25 -13.16 17.56 2.89
N LEU A 26 -12.34 18.57 3.13
CA LEU A 26 -10.88 18.43 3.14
C LEU A 26 -10.41 17.47 4.25
N VAL A 27 -11.01 17.55 5.43
CA VAL A 27 -10.70 16.63 6.54
C VAL A 27 -11.15 15.21 6.21
N ALA A 28 -12.34 15.04 5.60
CA ALA A 28 -12.84 13.74 5.16
C ALA A 28 -11.92 13.14 4.08
N TYR A 29 -11.54 13.94 3.07
CA TYR A 29 -10.58 13.53 2.06
C TYR A 29 -9.23 13.12 2.67
N TYR A 30 -8.67 13.97 3.54
CA TYR A 30 -7.40 13.65 4.21
C TYR A 30 -7.48 12.35 5.01
N LYS A 31 -8.59 12.13 5.74
CA LYS A 31 -8.83 10.87 6.45
C LYS A 31 -8.94 9.69 5.50
N ALA A 32 -9.55 9.87 4.34
CA ALA A 32 -9.72 8.81 3.34
C ALA A 32 -8.40 8.41 2.66
N VAL A 33 -7.46 9.36 2.47
CA VAL A 33 -6.18 9.09 1.80
C VAL A 33 -5.00 8.88 2.76
N SER A 34 -5.19 9.16 4.05
CA SER A 34 -4.20 8.92 5.10
C SER A 34 -4.65 7.77 6.01
N ASP A 35 -3.73 7.20 6.77
CA ASP A 35 -3.97 6.06 7.68
C ASP A 35 -4.96 6.37 8.85
N PHE A 36 -5.66 7.53 8.81
CA PHE A 36 -6.70 7.94 9.77
C PHE A 36 -8.10 7.42 9.42
N VAL A 37 -8.19 6.45 8.53
CA VAL A 37 -9.47 5.89 8.09
C VAL A 37 -10.07 4.99 9.17
N THR A 38 -11.38 4.99 9.18
CA THR A 38 -12.21 4.06 9.96
C THR A 38 -11.60 2.65 9.93
N PRO A 39 -11.36 2.02 11.09
CA PRO A 39 -10.88 0.64 11.11
C PRO A 39 -11.85 -0.25 10.34
N PRO A 40 -11.37 -1.32 9.71
CA PRO A 40 -12.24 -2.30 9.10
C PRO A 40 -13.33 -2.78 10.06
N ASP A 41 -14.56 -2.94 9.56
CA ASP A 41 -15.68 -3.45 10.34
C ASP A 41 -15.45 -4.88 10.84
N SER A 42 -14.58 -5.62 10.17
CA SER A 42 -14.21 -6.98 10.53
C SER A 42 -12.94 -6.99 11.39
N SER A 43 -12.98 -7.68 12.51
CA SER A 43 -11.81 -7.87 13.37
C SER A 43 -10.64 -8.55 12.66
N LEU A 44 -10.91 -9.41 11.67
CA LEU A 44 -9.89 -10.09 10.88
C LEU A 44 -9.19 -9.09 9.92
N ALA A 45 -9.96 -8.23 9.24
CA ALA A 45 -9.37 -7.21 8.35
C ALA A 45 -8.56 -6.18 9.16
N GLU A 46 -9.00 -5.80 10.37
CA GLU A 46 -8.19 -4.93 11.24
C GLU A 46 -6.88 -5.59 11.67
N GLN A 47 -6.90 -6.87 12.03
CA GLN A 47 -5.68 -7.63 12.28
C GLN A 47 -4.76 -7.64 11.05
N GLY A 48 -5.34 -7.77 9.85
CA GLY A 48 -4.63 -7.69 8.58
C GLY A 48 -3.97 -6.34 8.35
N ARG A 49 -4.70 -5.25 8.62
CA ARG A 49 -4.18 -3.88 8.54
C ARG A 49 -2.97 -3.69 9.46
N GLN A 50 -3.07 -4.16 10.71
CA GLN A 50 -1.98 -4.08 11.68
C GLN A 50 -0.77 -4.92 11.24
N ALA A 51 -1.01 -6.13 10.73
CA ALA A 51 0.04 -6.99 10.20
C ALA A 51 0.73 -6.36 8.99
N ALA A 52 -0.01 -5.84 8.01
CA ALA A 52 0.52 -5.14 6.85
C ALA A 52 1.35 -3.92 7.23
N LYS A 53 0.88 -3.13 8.20
CA LYS A 53 1.61 -1.99 8.75
C LYS A 53 2.93 -2.42 9.39
N LYS A 54 2.91 -3.43 10.25
CA LYS A 54 4.10 -3.96 10.94
C LYS A 54 5.13 -4.53 9.96
N LEU A 55 4.68 -5.16 8.88
CA LEU A 55 5.53 -5.73 7.83
C LEU A 55 6.02 -4.69 6.82
N GLY A 56 5.57 -3.44 6.90
CA GLY A 56 6.00 -2.35 6.01
C GLY A 56 5.36 -2.36 4.63
N CYS A 57 4.25 -3.08 4.41
CA CYS A 57 3.59 -3.17 3.10
C CYS A 57 3.22 -1.79 2.54
N PHE A 58 2.75 -0.89 3.40
CA PHE A 58 2.35 0.46 3.02
C PHE A 58 3.50 1.37 2.58
N SER A 59 4.76 1.01 2.87
CA SER A 59 5.93 1.76 2.42
C SER A 59 6.09 1.72 0.90
N CYS A 60 5.61 0.67 0.25
CA CYS A 60 5.66 0.49 -1.20
C CYS A 60 4.27 0.64 -1.85
N HIS A 61 3.22 0.08 -1.24
CA HIS A 61 1.86 0.14 -1.77
C HIS A 61 1.08 1.41 -1.37
N GLY A 62 1.74 2.34 -0.68
CA GLY A 62 1.13 3.59 -0.22
C GLY A 62 0.15 3.41 0.94
N PRO A 63 -0.42 4.52 1.44
CA PRO A 63 -1.37 4.48 2.53
C PRO A 63 -2.51 3.52 2.23
N GLN A 64 -2.78 2.57 3.13
CA GLN A 64 -3.82 1.55 3.00
C GLN A 64 -3.70 0.63 1.77
N GLY A 65 -2.56 0.60 1.10
CA GLY A 65 -2.40 -0.13 -0.15
C GLY A 65 -2.99 0.58 -1.38
N ARG A 66 -3.43 1.82 -1.25
CA ARG A 66 -4.10 2.61 -2.31
C ARG A 66 -3.18 3.58 -3.04
N GLY A 67 -1.90 3.51 -2.78
CA GLY A 67 -0.90 4.34 -3.47
C GLY A 67 -0.12 3.56 -4.51
N THR A 68 0.55 4.30 -5.38
CA THR A 68 1.52 3.76 -6.33
C THR A 68 2.89 4.39 -6.06
N MET A 69 3.94 3.59 -6.22
CA MET A 69 5.31 4.07 -6.12
C MET A 69 6.04 3.82 -7.44
N PRO A 70 6.77 4.81 -8.00
CA PRO A 70 7.57 4.59 -9.20
C PRO A 70 8.59 3.46 -9.01
N ASN A 71 8.63 2.52 -9.96
CA ASN A 71 9.58 1.42 -10.02
C ASN A 71 10.05 1.26 -11.48
N VAL A 72 10.95 2.15 -11.89
CA VAL A 72 11.25 2.49 -13.29
C VAL A 72 11.67 1.33 -14.18
N ARG A 73 12.05 0.19 -13.65
CA ARG A 73 12.43 -1.01 -14.41
C ARG A 73 11.45 -2.15 -14.24
N ALA A 74 10.39 -1.98 -13.46
CA ALA A 74 9.29 -2.93 -13.41
C ALA A 74 8.48 -2.91 -14.70
N PHE A 75 7.75 -3.97 -14.99
CA PHE A 75 6.96 -4.10 -16.23
C PHE A 75 5.98 -2.94 -16.45
N LYS A 76 5.31 -2.49 -15.40
CA LYS A 76 4.39 -1.33 -15.44
C LYS A 76 5.09 0.00 -15.14
N GLY A 77 6.35 0.00 -14.70
CA GLY A 77 7.09 1.19 -14.29
C GLY A 77 6.77 1.69 -12.87
N TYR A 78 5.91 1.01 -12.14
CA TYR A 78 5.50 1.35 -10.77
C TYR A 78 5.06 0.12 -9.97
N ILE A 79 4.94 0.27 -8.65
CA ILE A 79 4.32 -0.71 -7.76
C ILE A 79 2.82 -0.41 -7.74
N PRO A 80 1.94 -1.36 -8.13
CA PRO A 80 0.50 -1.13 -8.21
C PRO A 80 -0.14 -1.03 -6.82
N SER A 81 -1.21 -0.25 -6.75
CA SER A 81 -2.13 -0.26 -5.61
C SER A 81 -2.98 -1.52 -5.58
N TRP A 82 -3.55 -1.84 -4.40
CA TRP A 82 -4.41 -3.01 -4.26
C TRP A 82 -5.82 -2.81 -4.81
N ASP A 83 -6.25 -1.56 -5.01
CA ASP A 83 -7.55 -1.17 -5.61
C ASP A 83 -7.41 -0.68 -7.06
N GLY A 84 -6.22 -0.75 -7.64
CA GLY A 84 -5.94 -0.31 -9.00
C GLY A 84 -6.44 -1.28 -10.07
N GLY A 85 -6.67 -0.76 -11.28
CA GLY A 85 -7.11 -1.55 -12.43
C GLY A 85 -6.16 -2.68 -12.84
N ASP A 86 -4.88 -2.58 -12.46
CA ASP A 86 -3.85 -3.60 -12.73
C ASP A 86 -3.89 -4.78 -11.73
N PHE A 87 -4.54 -4.60 -10.59
CA PHE A 87 -4.56 -5.63 -9.55
C PHE A 87 -5.16 -6.97 -10.02
N PRO A 88 -6.29 -7.01 -10.76
CA PRO A 88 -6.84 -8.26 -11.30
C PRO A 88 -5.94 -8.97 -12.32
N GLU A 89 -5.04 -8.24 -12.99
CA GLU A 89 -4.06 -8.84 -13.91
C GLU A 89 -2.96 -9.58 -13.15
N LEU A 90 -2.60 -9.07 -11.96
CA LEU A 90 -1.54 -9.60 -11.11
C LEU A 90 -2.03 -10.68 -10.15
N VAL A 91 -3.30 -10.59 -9.73
CA VAL A 91 -3.91 -11.46 -8.73
C VAL A 91 -5.25 -11.99 -9.25
N ARG A 92 -5.32 -13.29 -9.51
CA ARG A 92 -6.54 -13.95 -10.04
C ARG A 92 -7.43 -14.54 -8.94
N ASN A 93 -6.84 -14.83 -7.80
CA ASN A 93 -7.51 -15.45 -6.65
C ASN A 93 -6.67 -15.30 -5.39
N ASP A 94 -7.22 -15.69 -4.24
CA ASP A 94 -6.57 -15.60 -2.94
C ASP A 94 -5.29 -16.45 -2.83
N GLN A 95 -5.21 -17.56 -3.58
CA GLN A 95 -3.99 -18.36 -3.59
C GLN A 95 -2.84 -17.59 -4.25
N GLU A 96 -3.07 -16.90 -5.34
CA GLU A 96 -2.05 -16.05 -5.97
C GLU A 96 -1.70 -14.83 -5.09
N LEU A 97 -2.68 -14.26 -4.39
CA LEU A 97 -2.43 -13.19 -3.42
C LEU A 97 -1.56 -13.70 -2.25
N ARG A 98 -1.83 -14.91 -1.78
CA ARG A 98 -0.99 -15.61 -0.82
C ARG A 98 0.44 -15.81 -1.34
N ASP A 99 0.58 -16.23 -2.59
CA ASP A 99 1.89 -16.45 -3.21
C ASP A 99 2.67 -15.13 -3.37
N TRP A 100 1.97 -14.02 -3.67
CA TRP A 100 2.57 -12.68 -3.65
C TRP A 100 3.15 -12.33 -2.29
N ILE A 101 2.40 -12.54 -1.22
CA ILE A 101 2.83 -12.24 0.15
C ILE A 101 3.99 -13.15 0.56
N LEU A 102 3.89 -14.45 0.30
CA LEU A 102 4.87 -15.42 0.79
C LEU A 102 6.14 -15.48 -0.05
N ASP A 103 6.02 -15.43 -1.36
CA ASP A 103 7.09 -15.76 -2.30
C ASP A 103 7.49 -14.60 -3.23
N GLY A 104 6.79 -13.47 -3.14
CA GLY A 104 7.02 -12.31 -4.00
C GLY A 104 6.38 -12.45 -5.38
N GLY A 105 5.46 -13.41 -5.57
CA GLY A 105 4.65 -13.60 -6.76
C GLY A 105 4.23 -15.04 -7.01
N PRO A 106 3.15 -15.27 -7.76
CA PRO A 106 2.70 -16.60 -8.15
C PRO A 106 3.62 -17.20 -9.22
N LYS A 107 3.69 -18.53 -9.27
CA LYS A 107 4.55 -19.28 -10.22
C LYS A 107 4.38 -18.81 -11.66
N ARG A 108 3.14 -18.60 -12.11
CA ARG A 108 2.88 -18.15 -13.50
C ARG A 108 3.60 -16.84 -13.85
N ILE A 109 3.84 -15.97 -12.88
CA ILE A 109 4.60 -14.73 -13.07
C ILE A 109 6.08 -14.97 -12.86
N LEU A 110 6.45 -15.61 -11.76
CA LEU A 110 7.86 -15.84 -11.42
C LEU A 110 8.61 -16.74 -12.42
N GLU A 111 7.89 -17.64 -13.11
CA GLU A 111 8.47 -18.54 -14.11
C GLU A 111 8.34 -18.04 -15.54
N HIS A 112 7.53 -17.02 -15.81
CA HIS A 112 7.34 -16.47 -17.14
C HIS A 112 8.62 -15.76 -17.64
N PRO A 113 9.15 -16.08 -18.82
CA PRO A 113 10.45 -15.55 -19.29
C PRO A 113 10.51 -14.02 -19.30
N VAL A 114 9.45 -13.35 -19.79
CA VAL A 114 9.40 -11.89 -19.86
C VAL A 114 9.31 -11.28 -18.44
N ALA A 115 8.46 -11.85 -17.57
CA ALA A 115 8.33 -11.35 -16.20
C ALA A 115 9.65 -11.52 -15.43
N LYS A 116 10.33 -12.65 -15.56
CA LYS A 116 11.69 -12.87 -14.99
C LYS A 116 12.66 -11.78 -15.40
N TRP A 117 12.64 -11.40 -16.68
CA TRP A 117 13.53 -10.38 -17.20
C TRP A 117 13.30 -9.01 -16.52
N PHE A 118 12.04 -8.62 -16.30
CA PHE A 118 11.70 -7.40 -15.58
C PHE A 118 12.01 -7.51 -14.08
N ILE A 119 11.55 -8.56 -13.40
CA ILE A 119 11.80 -8.82 -11.97
C ILE A 119 13.29 -8.80 -11.63
N ALA A 120 14.13 -9.34 -12.51
CA ALA A 120 15.59 -9.33 -12.30
C ALA A 120 16.17 -7.90 -12.29
N ARG A 121 15.54 -6.94 -12.99
CA ARG A 121 16.04 -5.58 -13.24
C ARG A 121 15.36 -4.50 -12.42
N GLU A 122 14.19 -4.76 -11.87
CA GLU A 122 13.47 -3.79 -11.04
C GLU A 122 14.23 -3.48 -9.75
N PRO A 123 14.36 -2.19 -9.38
CA PRO A 123 15.08 -1.80 -8.17
C PRO A 123 14.36 -2.22 -6.90
N ILE A 124 13.02 -2.22 -6.91
CA ILE A 124 12.19 -2.57 -5.75
C ILE A 124 11.46 -3.88 -6.07
N LYS A 125 11.70 -4.90 -5.25
CA LYS A 125 11.06 -6.21 -5.37
C LYS A 125 10.11 -6.43 -4.21
N MET A 126 8.98 -7.10 -4.47
CA MET A 126 8.11 -7.56 -3.39
C MET A 126 8.92 -8.47 -2.45
N PRO A 127 9.00 -8.16 -1.15
CA PRO A 127 9.68 -9.02 -0.18
C PRO A 127 9.02 -10.39 -0.09
N ARG A 128 9.79 -11.39 0.29
CA ARG A 128 9.29 -12.74 0.56
C ARG A 128 9.14 -12.90 2.06
N PHE A 129 7.91 -13.10 2.52
CA PHE A 129 7.63 -13.23 3.94
C PHE A 129 7.54 -14.68 4.42
N ARG A 130 7.73 -15.67 3.56
CA ARG A 130 7.74 -17.08 3.92
C ARG A 130 8.74 -17.36 5.04
N GLY A 131 8.26 -17.98 6.12
CA GLY A 131 9.06 -18.23 7.33
C GLY A 131 9.08 -17.07 8.35
N ASN A 132 8.61 -15.87 7.99
CA ASN A 132 8.57 -14.70 8.85
C ASN A 132 7.14 -14.22 9.17
N ILE A 133 6.13 -14.94 8.72
CA ILE A 133 4.72 -14.61 8.87
C ILE A 133 3.92 -15.90 9.10
N THR A 134 2.89 -15.85 9.95
CA THR A 134 2.01 -17.00 10.18
C THR A 134 0.88 -17.05 9.14
N ASP A 135 0.26 -18.23 9.00
CA ASP A 135 -0.88 -18.42 8.10
C ASP A 135 -2.08 -17.57 8.49
N GLU A 136 -2.30 -17.34 9.78
CA GLU A 136 -3.35 -16.47 10.31
C GLU A 136 -3.10 -15.00 9.90
N GLN A 137 -1.86 -14.55 9.97
CA GLN A 137 -1.49 -13.21 9.53
C GLN A 137 -1.67 -13.04 8.01
N VAL A 138 -1.31 -14.05 7.21
CA VAL A 138 -1.57 -14.03 5.76
C VAL A 138 -3.06 -13.94 5.46
N LYS A 139 -3.89 -14.76 6.10
CA LYS A 139 -5.35 -14.71 5.98
C LYS A 139 -5.91 -13.35 6.36
N ALA A 140 -5.41 -12.77 7.45
CA ALA A 140 -5.83 -11.45 7.91
C ALA A 140 -5.45 -10.34 6.90
N ILE A 141 -4.24 -10.37 6.33
CA ILE A 141 -3.81 -9.40 5.31
C ILE A 141 -4.68 -9.53 4.07
N ILE A 142 -4.99 -10.75 3.61
CA ILE A 142 -5.89 -10.99 2.48
C ILE A 142 -7.28 -10.42 2.77
N ALA A 143 -7.82 -10.66 3.97
CA ALA A 143 -9.10 -10.08 4.38
C ALA A 143 -9.08 -8.54 4.39
N TYR A 144 -7.96 -7.93 4.74
CA TYR A 144 -7.79 -6.48 4.68
C TYR A 144 -7.71 -5.96 3.24
N ILE A 145 -7.03 -6.66 2.35
CA ILE A 145 -6.92 -6.27 0.93
C ILE A 145 -8.28 -6.31 0.24
N HIS A 146 -9.17 -7.22 0.65
CA HIS A 146 -10.54 -7.34 0.11
C HIS A 146 -11.54 -6.37 0.75
N TRP A 147 -11.18 -5.75 1.88
CA TRP A 147 -12.00 -4.74 2.57
C TRP A 147 -11.94 -3.39 1.87
#